data_ae51759ca99a421b78e9e46e9a81478e
#
_entry.id   ae51759ca99a421b78e9e46e9a81478e
#
_cell.length_a   1.000
_cell.length_b   1.000
_cell.length_c   1.000
_cell.angle_alpha   90.00
_cell.angle_beta   90.00
_cell.angle_gamma   90.00
#
_symmetry.space_group_name_H-M   'P 1'
#
loop_
_entity.id
_entity.type
_entity.pdbx_description
1 polymer ?
#
loop_
_entity_poly.entity_id
_entity_poly.type
_entity_poly.pdbx_seq_one_letter_code
_entity_poly.pdbx_strand_id
1 'polypeptide(L)'
;MGNALSGQSTNDQVPGAQITLPAADMKYAITLPTTGRLKEVYADYVVTALEQFTRSAHLYARLYTAPSGSLTFTYLPGSDFALSPAVSGNVPAGTVLSGSVMLDAPVSAGEKMLAIVYLGSDTTGDEESLSGVVSLAALVEV
;
A
#
# COMPACT_ATOMS: atom_id res chain seq x y z
N MET A 1 -13.55 -8.17 0.94
CA MET A 1 -12.44 -7.47 0.28
C MET A 1 -11.86 -6.49 1.28
N GLY A 2 -10.66 -6.70 1.64
CA GLY A 2 -10.07 -5.76 2.53
C GLY A 2 -8.71 -5.37 2.04
N ASN A 3 -8.65 -4.19 1.61
CA ASN A 3 -7.42 -3.53 1.30
C ASN A 3 -7.23 -2.44 2.31
N ALA A 4 -6.01 -2.12 2.63
CA ALA A 4 -5.74 -0.92 3.38
C ALA A 4 -5.29 0.14 2.39
N LEU A 5 -6.09 1.15 2.27
CA LEU A 5 -5.61 2.48 1.92
C LEU A 5 -4.97 3.03 3.20
N SER A 6 -4.23 4.12 3.12
CA SER A 6 -3.77 4.78 4.34
C SER A 6 -4.95 4.99 5.29
N GLY A 7 -4.90 4.36 6.45
CA GLY A 7 -5.95 4.48 7.45
C GLY A 7 -7.13 3.52 7.33
N GLN A 8 -7.07 2.53 6.45
CA GLN A 8 -8.14 1.54 6.31
C GLN A 8 -7.69 0.14 6.74
N SER A 9 -8.67 -0.75 6.93
CA SER A 9 -8.41 -2.15 7.21
C SER A 9 -8.04 -2.91 5.95
N THR A 10 -7.26 -3.96 6.11
CA THR A 10 -6.86 -4.84 5.02
C THR A 10 -7.24 -6.30 5.30
N ASN A 11 -7.43 -7.04 4.25
CA ASN A 11 -7.60 -8.50 4.29
C ASN A 11 -6.79 -9.14 3.14
N ASP A 12 -7.01 -10.42 2.87
CA ASP A 12 -6.18 -11.23 1.98
C ASP A 12 -6.54 -11.13 0.50
N GLN A 13 -7.23 -10.09 0.06
CA GLN A 13 -7.58 -9.95 -1.36
C GLN A 13 -6.65 -8.98 -2.08
N VAL A 14 -6.14 -9.43 -3.23
CA VAL A 14 -5.32 -8.59 -4.11
C VAL A 14 -6.21 -7.52 -4.74
N PRO A 15 -5.83 -6.24 -4.67
CA PRO A 15 -6.59 -5.17 -5.28
C PRO A 15 -6.62 -5.28 -6.81
N GLY A 16 -7.65 -4.73 -7.42
CA GLY A 16 -7.79 -4.70 -8.87
C GLY A 16 -6.78 -3.78 -9.56
N ALA A 17 -6.73 -3.86 -10.89
CA ALA A 17 -5.79 -3.10 -11.70
C ALA A 17 -6.12 -1.60 -11.77
N GLN A 18 -7.36 -1.22 -11.49
CA GLN A 18 -7.80 0.17 -11.54
C GLN A 18 -8.79 0.42 -10.42
N ILE A 19 -8.64 1.55 -9.77
CA ILE A 19 -9.55 1.95 -8.69
C ILE A 19 -9.95 3.41 -8.87
N THR A 20 -11.19 3.73 -8.52
CA THR A 20 -11.65 5.11 -8.44
C THR A 20 -11.74 5.47 -6.97
N LEU A 21 -11.01 6.51 -6.59
CA LEU A 21 -10.94 6.93 -5.20
C LEU A 21 -12.03 7.99 -4.95
N PRO A 22 -12.85 7.83 -3.90
CA PRO A 22 -13.77 8.90 -3.52
C PRO A 22 -13.01 10.19 -3.19
N ALA A 23 -13.59 11.33 -3.50
CA ALA A 23 -12.92 12.62 -3.29
C ALA A 23 -12.46 12.81 -1.83
N ALA A 24 -13.23 12.32 -0.88
CA ALA A 24 -12.90 12.40 0.54
C ALA A 24 -11.63 11.62 0.91
N ASP A 25 -11.25 10.63 0.11
CA ASP A 25 -10.09 9.77 0.38
C ASP A 25 -8.82 10.23 -0.36
N MET A 26 -8.89 11.30 -1.11
CA MET A 26 -7.71 11.84 -1.81
C MET A 26 -6.59 12.25 -0.86
N LYS A 27 -6.90 12.51 0.40
CA LYS A 27 -5.91 12.79 1.44
C LYS A 27 -4.92 11.64 1.67
N TYR A 28 -5.25 10.42 1.24
CA TYR A 28 -4.37 9.26 1.37
C TYR A 28 -3.37 9.12 0.24
N ALA A 29 -3.56 9.87 -0.84
CA ALA A 29 -2.61 9.90 -1.94
C ALA A 29 -1.56 10.96 -1.72
N ILE A 30 -0.34 10.70 -2.19
CA ILE A 30 0.70 11.70 -2.22
C ILE A 30 0.78 12.30 -3.61
N THR A 31 1.19 13.57 -3.69
CA THR A 31 1.41 14.25 -4.96
C THR A 31 2.89 14.29 -5.24
N LEU A 32 3.29 13.82 -6.42
CA LEU A 32 4.69 13.84 -6.84
C LEU A 32 5.02 15.25 -7.34
N PRO A 33 6.04 15.90 -6.76
CA PRO A 33 6.28 17.32 -7.03
C PRO A 33 7.06 17.57 -8.31
N THR A 34 7.71 16.55 -8.86
CA THR A 34 8.72 16.72 -9.91
C THR A 34 8.52 15.71 -11.02
N THR A 35 8.68 16.18 -12.28
CA THR A 35 8.76 15.30 -13.43
C THR A 35 10.12 14.61 -13.44
N GLY A 36 10.13 13.30 -13.66
CA GLY A 36 11.34 12.51 -13.67
C GLY A 36 11.03 11.02 -13.69
N ARG A 37 11.90 10.24 -13.06
CA ARG A 37 11.71 8.80 -12.93
C ARG A 37 11.58 8.40 -11.48
N LEU A 38 10.51 7.67 -11.19
CA LEU A 38 10.29 7.10 -9.86
C LEU A 38 11.25 5.93 -9.68
N LYS A 39 12.16 6.04 -8.72
CA LYS A 39 13.24 5.08 -8.52
C LYS A 39 13.04 4.16 -7.33
N GLU A 40 12.44 4.67 -6.28
CA GLU A 40 12.23 3.89 -5.06
C GLU A 40 11.01 4.39 -4.32
N VAL A 41 10.25 3.48 -3.77
CA VAL A 41 9.15 3.81 -2.85
C VAL A 41 9.35 3.01 -1.59
N TYR A 42 9.27 3.69 -0.46
CA TYR A 42 9.36 3.11 0.86
C TYR A 42 8.01 3.24 1.54
N ALA A 43 7.60 2.18 2.23
CA ALA A 43 6.33 2.18 2.96
C ALA A 43 6.52 1.69 4.38
N ASP A 44 5.85 2.35 5.31
CA ASP A 44 5.68 1.91 6.69
C ASP A 44 4.20 1.70 6.96
N TYR A 45 3.89 0.63 7.66
CA TYR A 45 2.54 0.33 8.09
C TYR A 45 2.53 0.19 9.61
N VAL A 46 1.68 0.95 10.28
CA VAL A 46 1.54 0.92 11.74
C VAL A 46 0.19 0.30 12.09
N VAL A 47 0.22 -0.79 12.82
CA VAL A 47 -0.99 -1.48 13.27
C VAL A 47 -1.69 -0.63 14.33
N THR A 48 -2.99 -0.43 14.16
CA THR A 48 -3.79 0.44 15.07
C THR A 48 -4.66 -0.32 16.05
N ALA A 49 -4.87 -1.63 15.82
CA ALA A 49 -5.68 -2.46 16.72
C ALA A 49 -5.07 -3.83 16.84
N LEU A 50 -5.20 -4.43 18.03
CA LEU A 50 -4.74 -5.80 18.28
C LEU A 50 -5.51 -6.78 17.40
N GLU A 51 -4.78 -7.63 16.69
CA GLU A 51 -5.35 -8.72 15.90
C GLU A 51 -4.63 -10.03 16.24
N GLN A 52 -5.36 -11.13 16.13
CA GLN A 52 -4.81 -12.47 16.33
C GLN A 52 -4.81 -13.22 15.00
N PHE A 53 -3.64 -13.71 14.64
CA PHE A 53 -3.45 -14.49 13.42
C PHE A 53 -3.24 -15.96 13.79
N THR A 54 -4.01 -16.83 13.19
CA THR A 54 -3.86 -18.29 13.37
C THR A 54 -2.73 -18.83 12.52
N ARG A 55 -2.32 -18.08 11.50
CA ARG A 55 -1.25 -18.46 10.56
C ARG A 55 -0.37 -17.27 10.27
N SER A 56 0.84 -17.56 9.79
CA SER A 56 1.73 -16.51 9.33
C SER A 56 1.24 -15.90 8.04
N ALA A 57 1.31 -14.59 7.93
CA ALA A 57 0.93 -13.86 6.73
C ALA A 57 1.92 -12.73 6.49
N HIS A 58 2.06 -12.33 5.23
CA HIS A 58 2.82 -11.14 4.86
C HIS A 58 1.86 -10.05 4.43
N LEU A 59 2.16 -8.84 4.86
CA LEU A 59 1.49 -7.66 4.34
C LEU A 59 2.23 -7.22 3.07
N TYR A 60 1.49 -7.02 1.99
CA TYR A 60 2.04 -6.53 0.72
C TYR A 60 1.50 -5.15 0.43
N ALA A 61 2.31 -4.34 -0.22
CA ALA A 61 1.88 -3.06 -0.75
C ALA A 61 1.91 -3.11 -2.27
N ARG A 62 0.97 -2.40 -2.88
CA ARG A 62 0.85 -2.26 -4.33
C ARG A 62 0.63 -0.79 -4.63
N LEU A 63 1.34 -0.28 -5.61
CA LEU A 63 1.30 1.14 -5.95
C LEU A 63 0.37 1.42 -7.11
N TYR A 64 -0.31 2.54 -7.03
CA TYR A 64 -1.22 3.05 -8.05
C TYR A 64 -0.88 4.50 -8.32
N THR A 65 -1.03 4.90 -9.57
CA THR A 65 -0.82 6.29 -9.98
C THR A 65 -2.03 6.84 -10.71
N ALA A 66 -2.22 8.16 -10.61
CA ALA A 66 -3.25 8.87 -11.33
C ALA A 66 -2.70 10.18 -11.87
N PRO A 67 -3.12 10.60 -13.08
CA PRO A 67 -2.77 11.92 -13.59
C PRO A 67 -3.28 13.04 -12.67
N SER A 68 -2.64 14.19 -12.75
CA SER A 68 -3.10 15.37 -12.01
C SER A 68 -4.58 15.63 -12.30
N GLY A 69 -5.37 15.83 -11.25
CA GLY A 69 -6.79 16.10 -11.35
C GLY A 69 -7.69 14.89 -11.55
N SER A 70 -7.13 13.69 -11.70
CA SER A 70 -7.91 12.46 -11.84
C SER A 70 -8.12 11.77 -10.50
N LEU A 71 -9.28 11.15 -10.32
CA LEU A 71 -9.59 10.29 -9.17
C LEU A 71 -9.46 8.81 -9.51
N THR A 72 -9.12 8.49 -10.76
CA THR A 72 -8.96 7.10 -11.21
C THR A 72 -7.48 6.73 -11.18
N PHE A 73 -7.15 5.76 -10.35
CA PHE A 73 -5.79 5.27 -10.14
C PHE A 73 -5.60 3.97 -10.87
N THR A 74 -4.47 3.84 -11.55
CA THR A 74 -4.11 2.63 -12.29
C THR A 74 -2.90 1.98 -11.63
N TYR A 75 -2.95 0.65 -11.52
CA TYR A 75 -1.86 -0.14 -10.98
C TYR A 75 -0.57 0.09 -11.75
N LEU A 76 0.50 0.33 -11.00
CA LEU A 76 1.85 0.45 -11.55
C LEU A 76 2.47 -0.95 -11.59
N PRO A 77 2.65 -1.56 -12.77
CA PRO A 77 3.15 -2.93 -12.88
C PRO A 77 4.53 -3.10 -12.22
N GLY A 78 4.70 -4.22 -11.51
CA GLY A 78 5.95 -4.52 -10.83
C GLY A 78 6.14 -3.79 -9.50
N SER A 79 5.12 -3.12 -9.00
CA SER A 79 5.22 -2.33 -7.77
C SER A 79 4.80 -3.07 -6.50
N ASP A 80 4.47 -4.35 -6.59
CA ASP A 80 4.13 -5.13 -5.40
C ASP A 80 5.38 -5.44 -4.58
N PHE A 81 5.30 -5.24 -3.27
CA PHE A 81 6.41 -5.58 -2.39
C PHE A 81 5.90 -5.96 -1.01
N ALA A 82 6.66 -6.83 -0.34
CA ALA A 82 6.32 -7.29 0.99
C ALA A 82 6.78 -6.29 2.05
N LEU A 83 5.99 -6.13 3.09
CA LEU A 83 6.37 -5.43 4.30
C LEU A 83 6.81 -6.46 5.34
N SER A 84 7.86 -6.14 6.04
CA SER A 84 8.47 -7.03 7.03
C SER A 84 8.36 -6.45 8.44
N PRO A 85 8.29 -7.30 9.46
CA PRO A 85 8.26 -8.76 9.44
C PRO A 85 6.89 -9.33 9.06
N ALA A 86 6.84 -10.64 8.77
CA ALA A 86 5.57 -11.33 8.64
C ALA A 86 4.81 -11.27 9.96
N VAL A 87 3.48 -11.28 9.89
CA VAL A 87 2.64 -11.26 11.08
C VAL A 87 2.16 -12.67 11.42
N SER A 88 2.12 -12.98 12.71
CA SER A 88 1.61 -14.25 13.21
C SER A 88 1.24 -14.11 14.68
N GLY A 89 0.32 -14.94 15.16
CA GLY A 89 -0.13 -14.87 16.55
C GLY A 89 -0.73 -13.51 16.90
N ASN A 90 -0.41 -13.02 18.07
CA ASN A 90 -0.87 -11.71 18.53
C ASN A 90 -0.04 -10.60 17.87
N VAL A 91 -0.74 -9.70 17.18
CA VAL A 91 -0.13 -8.53 16.58
C VAL A 91 -0.71 -7.29 17.30
N PRO A 92 0.04 -6.70 18.23
CA PRO A 92 -0.47 -5.58 19.01
C PRO A 92 -0.50 -4.29 18.22
N ALA A 93 -1.33 -3.36 18.65
CA ALA A 93 -1.30 -1.98 18.17
C ALA A 93 0.09 -1.39 18.39
N GLY A 94 0.58 -0.61 17.42
CA GLY A 94 1.92 -0.04 17.43
C GLY A 94 2.98 -0.90 16.74
N THR A 95 2.63 -2.11 16.31
CA THR A 95 3.55 -2.92 15.48
C THR A 95 3.82 -2.21 14.16
N VAL A 96 5.08 -2.12 13.77
CA VAL A 96 5.50 -1.46 12.53
C VAL A 96 6.02 -2.49 11.54
N LEU A 97 5.49 -2.45 10.34
CA LEU A 97 5.94 -3.26 9.21
C LEU A 97 6.47 -2.32 8.14
N SER A 98 7.61 -2.65 7.55
CA SER A 98 8.27 -1.75 6.61
C SER A 98 8.78 -2.50 5.39
N GLY A 99 8.86 -1.81 4.27
CA GLY A 99 9.44 -2.36 3.05
C GLY A 99 9.64 -1.30 2.00
N SER A 100 10.32 -1.68 0.94
CA SER A 100 10.58 -0.79 -0.19
C SER A 100 10.59 -1.57 -1.49
N VAL A 101 10.38 -0.85 -2.58
CA VAL A 101 10.49 -1.39 -3.93
C VAL A 101 11.33 -0.44 -4.77
N MET A 102 12.24 -1.00 -5.56
CA MET A 102 13.00 -0.25 -6.55
C MET A 102 12.28 -0.32 -7.88
N LEU A 103 12.18 0.82 -8.54
CA LEU A 103 11.44 0.99 -9.77
C LEU A 103 12.26 1.81 -10.76
N ASP A 104 11.73 1.93 -11.97
CA ASP A 104 12.23 2.87 -12.96
C ASP A 104 11.07 3.27 -13.86
N ALA A 105 10.19 4.10 -13.31
CA ALA A 105 8.95 4.46 -13.97
C ALA A 105 8.88 5.97 -14.21
N PRO A 106 8.48 6.41 -15.42
CA PRO A 106 8.33 7.83 -15.68
C PRO A 106 7.15 8.39 -14.90
N VAL A 107 7.35 9.56 -14.31
CA VAL A 107 6.30 10.29 -13.59
C VAL A 107 6.33 11.75 -13.99
N SER A 108 5.19 12.40 -13.88
CA SER A 108 5.04 13.82 -14.19
C SER A 108 4.70 14.62 -12.93
N ALA A 109 5.18 15.84 -12.87
CA ALA A 109 4.84 16.74 -11.76
C ALA A 109 3.31 16.85 -11.65
N GLY A 110 2.80 16.72 -10.44
CA GLY A 110 1.36 16.75 -10.16
C GLY A 110 0.68 15.40 -10.23
N GLU A 111 1.35 14.33 -10.69
CA GLU A 111 0.81 12.98 -10.58
C GLU A 111 0.61 12.61 -9.12
N LYS A 112 -0.42 11.81 -8.89
CA LYS A 112 -0.72 11.29 -7.55
C LYS A 112 -0.34 9.83 -7.46
N MET A 113 0.12 9.42 -6.30
CA MET A 113 0.47 8.04 -6.01
C MET A 113 -0.22 7.58 -4.73
N LEU A 114 -0.68 6.35 -4.76
CA LEU A 114 -1.39 5.72 -3.67
C LEU A 114 -0.84 4.33 -3.45
N ALA A 115 -0.69 3.93 -2.20
CA ALA A 115 -0.43 2.53 -1.88
C ALA A 115 -1.71 1.89 -1.35
N ILE A 116 -1.99 0.70 -1.82
CA ILE A 116 -2.99 -0.18 -1.24
C ILE A 116 -2.25 -1.38 -0.67
N VAL A 117 -2.53 -1.70 0.58
CA VAL A 117 -1.93 -2.86 1.24
C VAL A 117 -2.94 -3.97 1.35
N TYR A 118 -2.45 -5.21 1.28
CA TYR A 118 -3.28 -6.40 1.36
C TYR A 118 -2.48 -7.51 2.05
N LEU A 119 -3.21 -8.42 2.70
CA LEU A 119 -2.58 -9.57 3.32
C LEU A 119 -2.48 -10.71 2.32
N GLY A 120 -1.28 -11.29 2.21
CA GLY A 120 -1.06 -12.53 1.51
C GLY A 120 -0.85 -13.63 2.54
N SER A 121 -1.70 -14.65 2.51
CA SER A 121 -1.51 -15.83 3.33
C SER A 121 -1.09 -17.01 2.47
N ASP A 122 -0.28 -17.89 3.06
CA ASP A 122 0.18 -19.10 2.39
C ASP A 122 -0.94 -20.14 2.25
N THR A 123 -2.12 -19.86 2.78
CA THR A 123 -3.26 -20.79 2.76
C THR A 123 -4.51 -20.08 2.33
N THR A 124 -5.18 -20.70 1.36
CA THR A 124 -6.47 -20.23 0.89
C THR A 124 -7.56 -20.46 1.93
N GLY A 125 -8.44 -19.49 2.11
CA GLY A 125 -9.66 -19.65 2.88
C GLY A 125 -9.69 -19.00 4.25
N ASP A 126 -8.61 -18.38 4.70
CA ASP A 126 -8.63 -17.63 5.95
C ASP A 126 -8.90 -16.15 5.66
N GLU A 127 -9.99 -15.65 6.19
CA GLU A 127 -10.29 -14.23 6.17
C GLU A 127 -9.70 -13.59 7.42
N GLU A 128 -8.46 -13.16 7.32
CA GLU A 128 -7.84 -12.37 8.37
C GLU A 128 -7.77 -10.92 7.93
N SER A 129 -7.85 -10.02 8.87
CA SER A 129 -7.77 -8.60 8.60
C SER A 129 -6.82 -7.92 9.58
N LEU A 130 -6.23 -6.85 9.14
CA LEU A 130 -5.32 -6.05 9.94
C LEU A 130 -5.68 -4.59 9.74
N SER A 131 -5.88 -3.88 10.85
CA SER A 131 -6.20 -2.46 10.80
C SER A 131 -4.96 -1.63 11.04
N GLY A 132 -4.75 -0.62 10.23
CA GLY A 132 -3.58 0.23 10.37
C GLY A 132 -3.54 1.38 9.39
N VAL A 133 -2.42 2.07 9.42
CA VAL A 133 -2.13 3.23 8.58
C VAL A 133 -0.84 2.99 7.83
N VAL A 134 -0.87 3.23 6.52
CA VAL A 134 0.34 3.18 5.69
C VAL A 134 0.82 4.60 5.38
N SER A 135 2.12 4.79 5.44
CA SER A 135 2.78 6.02 5.00
C SER A 135 3.81 5.72 3.92
N LEU A 136 3.96 6.64 2.99
CA LEU A 136 4.82 6.47 1.82
C LEU A 136 5.88 7.56 1.74
N ALA A 137 7.04 7.18 1.22
CA ALA A 137 8.05 8.11 0.73
C ALA A 137 8.51 7.65 -0.64
N ALA A 138 8.70 8.58 -1.54
CA ALA A 138 9.08 8.29 -2.93
C ALA A 138 10.33 9.08 -3.31
N LEU A 139 11.25 8.41 -4.01
CA LEU A 139 12.41 9.03 -4.62
C LEU A 139 12.18 9.19 -6.11
N VAL A 140 12.19 10.43 -6.58
CA VAL A 140 12.08 10.76 -8.00
C VAL A 140 13.39 11.38 -8.45
N GLU A 141 14.02 10.79 -9.44
CA GLU A 141 15.22 11.36 -10.07
C GLU A 141 14.82 12.19 -11.28
N VAL A 142 15.36 13.38 -11.32
CA VAL A 142 15.14 14.33 -12.41
C VAL A 142 16.14 14.08 -13.53
#